data_51d87af6b724b92b11bbe026a58c673d
#
_entry.id   51d87af6b724b92b11bbe026a58c673d
#
_cell.length_a   1.000
_cell.length_b   1.000
_cell.length_c   1.000
_cell.angle_alpha   90.00
_cell.angle_beta   90.00
_cell.angle_gamma   90.00
#
_symmetry.space_group_name_H-M   'P 1'
#
loop_
_entity.id
_entity.type
_entity.pdbx_description
1 polymer ?
#
loop_
_entity_poly.entity_id
_entity_poly.type
_entity_poly.pdbx_seq_one_letter_code
_entity_poly.pdbx_strand_id
1 'polypeptide(L)'
;MFEKVLIANRGEIALRILRACRALGLKTIVVHSEADRGARYVELADHALCIGPAAATQSYLNASAILLAAEVSGAQAIHPGYGFLSESADFAEKVEAAGLTFIGPGANSIRTMGDKVAAKRAMREAGVPCVPGPDRELSGDLAEARVIAADIGYPVIIKAASGGGGRGMRVVQSEGVLEEALALTREEARRAFGNSGLYLEKFLEKPRHVEIQVLCDAYGNALWLGERDCSAQRRNQKIVEEAPAPGVPPELIADIGARCAAACRKIGYLGAGTFEFLYENGRFYFIEMNTRIQVEHPVTEMVTGIDIVREQLRIALGERLGVAQSEIERRGHAIECRINAEDPFNFTPSPGKILRWDMPGGIGVRVDSHVNAGDVVPSHYDSLVGKLIVHGATRDEALARMQVALSEMRVEGIRTNIPLHLMLLDDAGFRRGGIDIHHVERLLATRS
;
A
#
# COMPACT_ATOMS: atom_id res chain seq x y z
N MET A 1 -4.73 -14.23 -25.09
CA MET A 1 -4.85 -12.75 -25.07
C MET A 1 -6.29 -12.42 -24.69
N PHE A 2 -6.52 -11.53 -23.75
CA PHE A 2 -7.86 -11.10 -23.35
C PHE A 2 -8.19 -9.71 -23.94
N GLU A 3 -9.48 -9.44 -24.17
CA GLU A 3 -10.00 -8.16 -24.66
C GLU A 3 -10.90 -7.46 -23.65
N LYS A 4 -11.41 -8.23 -22.66
CA LYS A 4 -12.35 -7.74 -21.65
C LYS A 4 -11.82 -7.98 -20.25
N VAL A 5 -11.72 -6.89 -19.48
CA VAL A 5 -11.22 -6.90 -18.09
C VAL A 5 -12.35 -6.53 -17.14
N LEU A 6 -12.60 -7.39 -16.15
CA LEU A 6 -13.44 -7.06 -15.02
C LEU A 6 -12.58 -6.42 -13.92
N ILE A 7 -12.99 -5.24 -13.48
CA ILE A 7 -12.35 -4.49 -12.40
C ILE A 7 -13.06 -4.82 -11.09
N ALA A 8 -12.44 -5.66 -10.27
CA ALA A 8 -12.98 -6.14 -9.00
C ALA A 8 -12.62 -5.21 -7.84
N ASN A 9 -12.91 -3.93 -8.01
CA ASN A 9 -12.63 -2.91 -7.02
C ASN A 9 -13.57 -1.70 -7.21
N ARG A 10 -13.42 -0.69 -6.33
CA ARG A 10 -14.20 0.55 -6.33
C ARG A 10 -13.31 1.78 -6.20
N GLY A 11 -13.95 2.94 -6.24
CA GLY A 11 -13.27 4.19 -5.89
C GLY A 11 -12.29 4.65 -6.96
N GLU A 12 -11.26 5.37 -6.53
CA GLU A 12 -10.28 5.95 -7.43
C GLU A 12 -9.48 4.90 -8.19
N ILE A 13 -9.18 3.76 -7.55
CA ILE A 13 -8.41 2.69 -8.19
C ILE A 13 -9.21 2.00 -9.30
N ALA A 14 -10.53 1.82 -9.15
CA ALA A 14 -11.35 1.30 -10.23
C ALA A 14 -11.31 2.22 -11.46
N LEU A 15 -11.40 3.54 -11.25
CA LEU A 15 -11.26 4.52 -12.31
C LEU A 15 -9.84 4.55 -12.92
N ARG A 16 -8.81 4.39 -12.08
CA ARG A 16 -7.40 4.32 -12.54
C ARG A 16 -7.16 3.12 -13.46
N ILE A 17 -7.66 1.95 -13.08
CA ILE A 17 -7.56 0.72 -13.89
C ILE A 17 -8.36 0.86 -15.19
N LEU A 18 -9.58 1.41 -15.12
CA LEU A 18 -10.42 1.66 -16.28
C LEU A 18 -9.69 2.53 -17.32
N ARG A 19 -9.02 3.60 -16.88
CA ARG A 19 -8.22 4.48 -17.75
C ARG A 19 -7.07 3.72 -18.41
N ALA A 20 -6.37 2.86 -17.68
CA ALA A 20 -5.28 2.04 -18.22
C ALA A 20 -5.79 1.01 -19.25
N CYS A 21 -6.92 0.34 -18.97
CA CYS A 21 -7.57 -0.56 -19.91
C CYS A 21 -7.93 0.16 -21.21
N ARG A 22 -8.56 1.32 -21.14
CA ARG A 22 -8.92 2.12 -22.31
C ARG A 22 -7.71 2.56 -23.13
N ALA A 23 -6.61 2.94 -22.48
CA ALA A 23 -5.37 3.30 -23.14
C ALA A 23 -4.75 2.13 -23.94
N LEU A 24 -5.07 0.90 -23.55
CA LEU A 24 -4.67 -0.33 -24.25
C LEU A 24 -5.75 -0.87 -25.22
N GLY A 25 -6.87 -0.16 -25.39
CA GLY A 25 -7.98 -0.61 -26.23
C GLY A 25 -8.79 -1.78 -25.66
N LEU A 26 -8.64 -2.08 -24.37
CA LEU A 26 -9.35 -3.15 -23.68
C LEU A 26 -10.74 -2.67 -23.22
N LYS A 27 -11.73 -3.55 -23.35
CA LYS A 27 -13.09 -3.33 -22.83
C LYS A 27 -13.13 -3.49 -21.33
N THR A 28 -13.89 -2.63 -20.67
CA THR A 28 -13.97 -2.54 -19.22
C THR A 28 -15.34 -2.99 -18.70
N ILE A 29 -15.30 -3.89 -17.74
CA ILE A 29 -16.45 -4.31 -16.95
C ILE A 29 -16.16 -3.91 -15.53
N VAL A 30 -17.02 -3.10 -14.92
CA VAL A 30 -16.87 -2.77 -13.49
C VAL A 30 -17.94 -3.45 -12.67
N VAL A 31 -17.57 -3.85 -11.47
CA VAL A 31 -18.55 -4.28 -10.47
C VAL A 31 -18.80 -3.12 -9.50
N HIS A 32 -20.01 -3.06 -8.96
CA HIS A 32 -20.34 -2.07 -7.95
C HIS A 32 -21.36 -2.63 -6.95
N SER A 33 -21.31 -2.13 -5.72
CA SER A 33 -22.39 -2.33 -4.75
C SER A 33 -23.56 -1.37 -5.03
N GLU A 34 -24.68 -1.57 -4.35
CA GLU A 34 -25.79 -0.63 -4.42
C GLU A 34 -25.41 0.81 -4.03
N ALA A 35 -24.48 0.97 -3.06
CA ALA A 35 -24.01 2.27 -2.62
C ALA A 35 -23.18 3.03 -3.66
N ASP A 36 -22.53 2.31 -4.57
CA ASP A 36 -21.67 2.89 -5.61
C ASP A 36 -22.35 3.00 -6.98
N ARG A 37 -23.65 2.75 -7.09
CA ARG A 37 -24.40 2.72 -8.38
C ARG A 37 -24.20 3.96 -9.25
N GLY A 38 -24.11 5.14 -8.65
CA GLY A 38 -23.90 6.41 -9.35
C GLY A 38 -22.44 6.85 -9.42
N ALA A 39 -21.47 5.98 -9.09
CA ALA A 39 -20.08 6.37 -9.07
C ALA A 39 -19.53 6.55 -10.50
N ARG A 40 -18.64 7.52 -10.68
CA ARG A 40 -18.07 7.90 -11.98
C ARG A 40 -17.45 6.74 -12.76
N TYR A 41 -16.79 5.80 -12.11
CA TYR A 41 -16.21 4.63 -12.78
C TYR A 41 -17.29 3.67 -13.32
N VAL A 42 -18.50 3.65 -12.70
CA VAL A 42 -19.66 2.88 -13.18
C VAL A 42 -20.22 3.49 -14.46
N GLU A 43 -20.36 4.81 -14.49
CA GLU A 43 -20.85 5.54 -15.68
C GLU A 43 -19.90 5.46 -16.86
N LEU A 44 -18.60 5.43 -16.60
CA LEU A 44 -17.57 5.43 -17.65
C LEU A 44 -17.25 4.04 -18.19
N ALA A 45 -17.61 2.95 -17.52
CA ALA A 45 -17.31 1.60 -17.98
C ALA A 45 -18.11 1.21 -19.24
N ASP A 46 -17.58 0.26 -20.03
CA ASP A 46 -18.35 -0.31 -21.15
C ASP A 46 -19.54 -1.12 -20.64
N HIS A 47 -19.37 -1.82 -19.50
CA HIS A 47 -20.43 -2.53 -18.77
C HIS A 47 -20.26 -2.36 -17.26
N ALA A 48 -21.39 -2.36 -16.55
CA ALA A 48 -21.40 -2.29 -15.10
C ALA A 48 -22.40 -3.30 -14.52
N LEU A 49 -22.00 -4.00 -13.44
CA LEU A 49 -22.80 -5.03 -12.80
C LEU A 49 -22.88 -4.77 -11.29
N CYS A 50 -24.11 -4.73 -10.77
CA CYS A 50 -24.33 -4.66 -9.32
C CYS A 50 -24.10 -6.05 -8.73
N ILE A 51 -23.18 -6.16 -7.78
CA ILE A 51 -22.80 -7.43 -7.14
C ILE A 51 -23.35 -7.62 -5.73
N GLY A 52 -24.19 -6.69 -5.26
CA GLY A 52 -24.84 -6.82 -3.97
C GLY A 52 -25.03 -5.51 -3.22
N PRO A 53 -25.51 -5.58 -1.96
CA PRO A 53 -25.75 -4.42 -1.12
C PRO A 53 -24.46 -3.71 -0.71
N ALA A 54 -24.59 -2.59 0.01
CA ALA A 54 -23.49 -1.72 0.40
C ALA A 54 -22.40 -2.41 1.26
N ALA A 55 -22.76 -3.41 2.08
CA ALA A 55 -21.78 -4.10 2.92
C ALA A 55 -20.72 -4.81 2.07
N ALA A 56 -19.44 -4.53 2.32
CA ALA A 56 -18.33 -5.09 1.55
C ALA A 56 -18.31 -6.63 1.56
N THR A 57 -18.67 -7.27 2.67
CA THR A 57 -18.77 -8.75 2.81
C THR A 57 -19.83 -9.36 1.90
N GLN A 58 -20.82 -8.59 1.48
CA GLN A 58 -21.90 -9.02 0.59
C GLN A 58 -21.71 -8.56 -0.86
N SER A 59 -20.65 -7.79 -1.15
CA SER A 59 -20.34 -7.24 -2.45
C SER A 59 -18.85 -7.44 -2.82
N TYR A 60 -17.98 -6.47 -2.55
CA TYR A 60 -16.56 -6.49 -2.99
C TYR A 60 -15.70 -7.59 -2.35
N LEU A 61 -16.10 -8.17 -1.23
CA LEU A 61 -15.47 -9.35 -0.60
C LEU A 61 -16.19 -10.67 -0.96
N ASN A 62 -17.24 -10.61 -1.77
CA ASN A 62 -17.97 -11.81 -2.22
C ASN A 62 -17.36 -12.34 -3.53
N ALA A 63 -16.39 -13.23 -3.40
CA ALA A 63 -15.71 -13.84 -4.54
C ALA A 63 -16.68 -14.51 -5.53
N SER A 64 -17.74 -15.18 -5.03
CA SER A 64 -18.73 -15.86 -5.90
C SER A 64 -19.53 -14.87 -6.73
N ALA A 65 -19.93 -13.72 -6.16
CA ALA A 65 -20.64 -12.68 -6.90
C ALA A 65 -19.76 -12.05 -7.99
N ILE A 66 -18.45 -11.84 -7.70
CA ILE A 66 -17.48 -11.31 -8.66
C ILE A 66 -17.24 -12.29 -9.82
N LEU A 67 -17.08 -13.59 -9.52
CA LEU A 67 -16.89 -14.63 -10.54
C LEU A 67 -18.13 -14.79 -11.42
N LEU A 68 -19.31 -14.76 -10.82
CA LEU A 68 -20.57 -14.78 -11.60
C LEU A 68 -20.69 -13.55 -12.50
N ALA A 69 -20.32 -12.36 -12.00
CA ALA A 69 -20.29 -11.17 -12.84
C ALA A 69 -19.30 -11.28 -14.00
N ALA A 70 -18.14 -11.92 -13.79
CA ALA A 70 -17.17 -12.19 -14.85
C ALA A 70 -17.74 -13.15 -15.90
N GLU A 71 -18.38 -14.23 -15.49
CA GLU A 71 -19.02 -15.21 -16.39
C GLU A 71 -20.12 -14.56 -17.23
N VAL A 72 -21.08 -13.90 -16.60
CA VAL A 72 -22.23 -13.26 -17.29
C VAL A 72 -21.80 -12.17 -18.26
N SER A 73 -20.75 -11.41 -17.93
CA SER A 73 -20.25 -10.34 -18.80
C SER A 73 -19.31 -10.83 -19.90
N GLY A 74 -18.86 -12.06 -19.82
CA GLY A 74 -17.84 -12.64 -20.69
C GLY A 74 -16.48 -11.98 -20.52
N ALA A 75 -16.14 -11.55 -19.28
CA ALA A 75 -14.80 -11.10 -18.93
C ALA A 75 -13.80 -12.26 -19.09
N GLN A 76 -12.58 -11.92 -19.43
CA GLN A 76 -11.50 -12.89 -19.66
C GLN A 76 -10.36 -12.72 -18.65
N ALA A 77 -10.33 -11.57 -18.00
CA ALA A 77 -9.36 -11.24 -16.95
C ALA A 77 -10.02 -10.43 -15.83
N ILE A 78 -9.46 -10.54 -14.62
CA ILE A 78 -9.90 -9.80 -13.45
C ILE A 78 -8.74 -9.00 -12.88
N HIS A 79 -8.92 -7.68 -12.74
CA HIS A 79 -7.98 -6.81 -12.03
C HIS A 79 -8.51 -6.53 -10.62
N PRO A 80 -7.84 -6.98 -9.56
CA PRO A 80 -8.33 -6.83 -8.19
C PRO A 80 -8.05 -5.44 -7.59
N GLY A 81 -7.19 -4.62 -8.19
CA GLY A 81 -6.73 -3.35 -7.62
C GLY A 81 -5.90 -3.53 -6.35
N TYR A 82 -6.27 -2.81 -5.29
CA TYR A 82 -5.73 -2.95 -3.95
C TYR A 82 -6.86 -3.08 -2.90
N GLY A 83 -6.55 -3.63 -1.71
CA GLY A 83 -7.56 -3.94 -0.69
C GLY A 83 -8.50 -5.07 -1.14
N PHE A 84 -9.61 -5.25 -0.43
CA PHE A 84 -10.62 -6.30 -0.68
C PHE A 84 -9.98 -7.68 -0.96
N LEU A 85 -10.12 -8.21 -2.18
CA LEU A 85 -9.64 -9.54 -2.55
C LEU A 85 -8.27 -9.53 -3.26
N SER A 86 -7.60 -8.38 -3.36
CA SER A 86 -6.34 -8.27 -4.12
C SER A 86 -5.19 -9.12 -3.58
N GLU A 87 -5.18 -9.43 -2.29
CA GLU A 87 -4.19 -10.29 -1.63
C GLU A 87 -4.79 -11.61 -1.12
N SER A 88 -5.93 -12.03 -1.71
CA SER A 88 -6.55 -13.32 -1.42
C SER A 88 -6.04 -14.40 -2.37
N ALA A 89 -5.18 -15.30 -1.86
CA ALA A 89 -4.70 -16.44 -2.62
C ALA A 89 -5.85 -17.35 -3.10
N ASP A 90 -6.85 -17.57 -2.25
CA ASP A 90 -8.03 -18.38 -2.59
C ASP A 90 -8.88 -17.75 -3.70
N PHE A 91 -8.93 -16.41 -3.75
CA PHE A 91 -9.62 -15.73 -4.85
C PHE A 91 -8.83 -15.85 -6.16
N ALA A 92 -7.52 -15.66 -6.13
CA ALA A 92 -6.67 -15.86 -7.30
C ALA A 92 -6.80 -17.29 -7.87
N GLU A 93 -6.77 -18.33 -7.02
CA GLU A 93 -6.99 -19.72 -7.42
C GLU A 93 -8.38 -19.94 -8.05
N LYS A 94 -9.43 -19.37 -7.48
CA LYS A 94 -10.78 -19.47 -8.04
C LYS A 94 -10.91 -18.79 -9.40
N VAL A 95 -10.25 -17.65 -9.60
CA VAL A 95 -10.19 -16.93 -10.88
C VAL A 95 -9.51 -17.79 -11.94
N GLU A 96 -8.34 -18.35 -11.63
CA GLU A 96 -7.58 -19.23 -12.52
C GLU A 96 -8.32 -20.53 -12.82
N ALA A 97 -8.95 -21.15 -11.81
CA ALA A 97 -9.77 -22.36 -11.97
C ALA A 97 -11.01 -22.13 -12.85
N ALA A 98 -11.53 -20.90 -12.90
CA ALA A 98 -12.61 -20.50 -13.80
C ALA A 98 -12.12 -20.22 -15.24
N GLY A 99 -10.84 -20.42 -15.55
CA GLY A 99 -10.25 -20.16 -16.85
C GLY A 99 -10.02 -18.66 -17.16
N LEU A 100 -10.05 -17.81 -16.11
CA LEU A 100 -9.83 -16.38 -16.22
C LEU A 100 -8.38 -16.02 -15.85
N THR A 101 -7.86 -14.92 -16.42
CA THR A 101 -6.56 -14.39 -16.02
C THR A 101 -6.71 -13.50 -14.78
N PHE A 102 -6.01 -13.86 -13.69
CA PHE A 102 -5.84 -12.95 -12.55
C PHE A 102 -4.73 -11.95 -12.85
N ILE A 103 -5.03 -10.65 -12.86
CA ILE A 103 -4.03 -9.59 -13.13
C ILE A 103 -3.30 -9.27 -11.83
N GLY A 104 -2.24 -10.00 -11.58
CA GLY A 104 -1.44 -9.97 -10.35
C GLY A 104 -0.52 -11.19 -10.26
N PRO A 105 0.12 -11.39 -9.10
CA PRO A 105 0.94 -12.58 -8.88
C PRO A 105 0.09 -13.83 -8.70
N GLY A 106 0.67 -15.00 -8.97
CA GLY A 106 0.01 -16.27 -8.74
C GLY A 106 -0.31 -16.51 -7.26
N ALA A 107 -1.33 -17.32 -6.99
CA ALA A 107 -1.83 -17.60 -5.65
C ALA A 107 -0.76 -18.07 -4.66
N ASN A 108 0.22 -18.86 -5.13
CA ASN A 108 1.33 -19.31 -4.26
C ASN A 108 2.21 -18.16 -3.77
N SER A 109 2.50 -17.18 -4.62
CA SER A 109 3.26 -15.98 -4.23
C SER A 109 2.48 -15.14 -3.22
N ILE A 110 1.16 -14.96 -3.43
CA ILE A 110 0.28 -14.26 -2.48
C ILE A 110 0.28 -14.99 -1.12
N ARG A 111 0.13 -16.30 -1.11
CA ARG A 111 0.10 -17.11 0.12
C ARG A 111 1.43 -17.06 0.88
N THR A 112 2.55 -17.20 0.16
CA THR A 112 3.89 -17.17 0.75
C THR A 112 4.22 -15.80 1.33
N MET A 113 3.91 -14.71 0.61
CA MET A 113 4.19 -13.35 1.10
C MET A 113 3.19 -12.89 2.16
N GLY A 114 1.96 -13.42 2.18
CA GLY A 114 0.96 -13.15 3.21
C GLY A 114 1.25 -13.82 4.56
N ASP A 115 2.08 -14.88 4.59
CA ASP A 115 2.56 -15.50 5.81
C ASP A 115 3.87 -14.84 6.27
N LYS A 116 3.86 -14.16 7.42
CA LYS A 116 5.00 -13.38 7.91
C LYS A 116 6.28 -14.20 8.10
N VAL A 117 6.14 -15.47 8.51
CA VAL A 117 7.29 -16.36 8.73
C VAL A 117 7.85 -16.85 7.40
N ALA A 118 6.97 -17.33 6.53
CA ALA A 118 7.34 -17.77 5.19
C ALA A 118 7.97 -16.64 4.38
N ALA A 119 7.39 -15.43 4.43
CA ALA A 119 7.91 -14.25 3.76
C ALA A 119 9.31 -13.88 4.27
N LYS A 120 9.52 -13.79 5.59
CA LYS A 120 10.84 -13.49 6.16
C LYS A 120 11.89 -14.55 5.78
N ARG A 121 11.52 -15.83 5.86
CA ARG A 121 12.42 -16.92 5.45
C ARG A 121 12.81 -16.79 3.98
N ALA A 122 11.83 -16.64 3.09
CA ALA A 122 12.09 -16.46 1.66
C ALA A 122 12.96 -15.24 1.37
N MET A 123 12.75 -14.13 2.09
CA MET A 123 13.53 -12.90 1.93
C MET A 123 14.96 -13.06 2.43
N ARG A 124 15.19 -13.69 3.60
CA ARG A 124 16.54 -13.98 4.07
C ARG A 124 17.32 -14.89 3.11
N GLU A 125 16.67 -15.96 2.62
CA GLU A 125 17.25 -16.85 1.62
C GLU A 125 17.60 -16.12 0.30
N ALA A 126 16.87 -15.06 -0.02
CA ALA A 126 17.14 -14.20 -1.16
C ALA A 126 18.15 -13.06 -0.85
N GLY A 127 18.66 -12.96 0.37
CA GLY A 127 19.63 -11.94 0.79
C GLY A 127 19.02 -10.57 1.09
N VAL A 128 17.69 -10.48 1.28
CA VAL A 128 17.01 -9.26 1.70
C VAL A 128 17.10 -9.14 3.23
N PRO A 129 17.62 -8.02 3.76
CA PRO A 129 17.78 -7.85 5.21
C PRO A 129 16.42 -7.80 5.91
N CYS A 130 16.26 -8.58 6.98
CA CYS A 130 15.06 -8.59 7.81
C CYS A 130 15.33 -8.03 9.20
N VAL A 131 14.28 -7.63 9.91
CA VAL A 131 14.40 -7.23 11.32
C VAL A 131 15.04 -8.38 12.11
N PRO A 132 16.11 -8.14 12.90
CA PRO A 132 16.73 -9.17 13.73
C PRO A 132 15.71 -9.82 14.68
N GLY A 133 15.73 -11.14 14.73
CA GLY A 133 14.82 -11.96 15.53
C GLY A 133 14.73 -13.38 14.97
N PRO A 134 14.18 -14.34 15.73
CA PRO A 134 14.01 -15.71 15.28
C PRO A 134 12.97 -15.83 14.16
N ASP A 135 13.16 -16.84 13.29
CA ASP A 135 12.19 -17.16 12.23
C ASP A 135 11.09 -18.12 12.70
N ARG A 136 10.84 -18.16 14.00
CA ARG A 136 9.85 -19.02 14.63
C ARG A 136 9.22 -18.35 15.84
N GLU A 137 8.06 -18.81 16.21
CA GLU A 137 7.47 -18.45 17.47
C GLU A 137 8.34 -18.84 18.66
N LEU A 138 8.25 -18.07 19.74
CA LEU A 138 8.87 -18.43 21.00
C LEU A 138 8.22 -19.70 21.55
N SER A 139 9.02 -20.65 22.03
CA SER A 139 8.54 -21.93 22.60
C SER A 139 7.69 -21.76 23.85
N GLY A 140 7.76 -20.59 24.49
CA GLY A 140 7.14 -20.31 25.78
C GLY A 140 8.12 -20.41 26.96
N ASP A 141 9.32 -20.89 26.73
CA ASP A 141 10.40 -20.92 27.72
C ASP A 141 10.97 -19.51 27.90
N LEU A 142 10.97 -19.01 29.13
CA LEU A 142 11.52 -17.72 29.48
C LEU A 142 13.05 -17.67 29.31
N ALA A 143 13.74 -18.78 29.57
CA ALA A 143 15.20 -18.84 29.41
C ALA A 143 15.58 -18.67 27.96
N GLU A 144 14.86 -19.33 27.03
CA GLU A 144 15.01 -19.14 25.59
C GLU A 144 14.78 -17.69 25.19
N ALA A 145 13.69 -17.07 25.65
CA ALA A 145 13.34 -15.70 25.32
C ALA A 145 14.43 -14.71 25.79
N ARG A 146 15.02 -14.93 26.97
CA ARG A 146 16.14 -14.11 27.51
C ARG A 146 17.40 -14.22 26.62
N VAL A 147 17.75 -15.43 26.22
CA VAL A 147 18.90 -15.65 25.32
C VAL A 147 18.68 -14.93 23.99
N ILE A 148 17.51 -15.10 23.36
CA ILE A 148 17.15 -14.44 22.10
C ILE A 148 17.18 -12.91 22.25
N ALA A 149 16.59 -12.37 23.34
CA ALA A 149 16.55 -10.92 23.56
C ALA A 149 17.96 -10.34 23.78
N ALA A 150 18.84 -11.06 24.50
CA ALA A 150 20.23 -10.66 24.71
C ALA A 150 21.03 -10.67 23.38
N ASP A 151 20.83 -11.67 22.54
CA ASP A 151 21.49 -11.80 21.24
C ASP A 151 21.06 -10.70 20.25
N ILE A 152 19.77 -10.37 20.24
CA ILE A 152 19.21 -9.24 19.43
C ILE A 152 19.68 -7.88 19.99
N GLY A 153 19.84 -7.77 21.31
CA GLY A 153 20.13 -6.53 22.02
C GLY A 153 18.90 -5.67 22.26
N TYR A 154 18.72 -5.20 23.50
CA TYR A 154 17.61 -4.30 23.85
C TYR A 154 17.72 -2.90 23.20
N PRO A 155 16.61 -2.18 22.98
CA PRO A 155 15.23 -2.61 23.20
C PRO A 155 14.78 -3.66 22.18
N VAL A 156 13.87 -4.55 22.61
CA VAL A 156 13.22 -5.54 21.75
C VAL A 156 11.71 -5.33 21.76
N ILE A 157 11.01 -5.87 20.77
CA ILE A 157 9.55 -5.84 20.71
C ILE A 157 9.00 -7.26 20.66
N ILE A 158 8.02 -7.53 21.53
CA ILE A 158 7.22 -8.75 21.49
C ILE A 158 6.03 -8.50 20.58
N LYS A 159 5.73 -9.44 19.68
CA LYS A 159 4.58 -9.38 18.75
C LYS A 159 3.77 -10.66 18.80
N ALA A 160 2.45 -10.56 18.79
CA ALA A 160 1.56 -11.71 18.62
C ALA A 160 1.71 -12.28 17.21
N ALA A 161 1.75 -13.61 17.10
CA ALA A 161 1.87 -14.32 15.81
C ALA A 161 0.72 -14.02 14.85
N SER A 162 -0.48 -13.92 15.38
CA SER A 162 -1.71 -13.62 14.64
C SER A 162 -2.13 -12.15 14.72
N GLY A 163 -1.26 -11.26 15.26
CA GLY A 163 -1.54 -9.84 15.46
C GLY A 163 -1.35 -9.00 14.19
N GLY A 164 -2.09 -7.90 14.10
CA GLY A 164 -1.96 -6.91 13.03
C GLY A 164 -2.44 -5.53 13.46
N GLY A 165 -2.12 -4.49 12.68
CA GLY A 165 -2.57 -3.12 12.94
C GLY A 165 -2.11 -2.52 14.27
N GLY A 166 -0.93 -2.92 14.78
CA GLY A 166 -0.38 -2.39 16.03
C GLY A 166 -0.92 -3.03 17.31
N ARG A 167 -1.81 -4.02 17.23
CA ARG A 167 -2.38 -4.74 18.38
C ARG A 167 -1.55 -5.99 18.70
N GLY A 168 -1.43 -6.31 20.00
CA GLY A 168 -0.63 -7.46 20.46
C GLY A 168 0.87 -7.23 20.32
N MET A 169 1.33 -6.00 20.48
CA MET A 169 2.74 -5.63 20.48
C MET A 169 3.14 -4.92 21.75
N ARG A 170 4.35 -5.23 22.26
CA ARG A 170 4.88 -4.61 23.49
C ARG A 170 6.38 -4.42 23.40
N VAL A 171 6.84 -3.19 23.61
CA VAL A 171 8.26 -2.85 23.65
C VAL A 171 8.84 -3.21 25.02
N VAL A 172 10.02 -3.80 25.02
CA VAL A 172 10.76 -4.23 26.20
C VAL A 172 12.13 -3.54 26.19
N GLN A 173 12.32 -2.65 27.14
CA GLN A 173 13.53 -1.81 27.21
C GLN A 173 14.73 -2.54 27.82
N SER A 174 14.50 -3.53 28.69
CA SER A 174 15.55 -4.25 29.39
C SER A 174 15.08 -5.65 29.81
N GLU A 175 16.03 -6.50 30.18
CA GLU A 175 15.75 -7.88 30.63
C GLU A 175 14.81 -7.95 31.84
N GLY A 176 14.91 -6.99 32.77
CA GLY A 176 14.15 -7.01 34.02
C GLY A 176 12.62 -6.94 33.85
N VAL A 177 12.13 -6.45 32.69
CA VAL A 177 10.69 -6.37 32.40
C VAL A 177 10.23 -7.36 31.32
N LEU A 178 11.13 -8.21 30.79
CA LEU A 178 10.83 -9.14 29.70
C LEU A 178 9.76 -10.17 30.09
N GLU A 179 9.87 -10.77 31.27
CA GLU A 179 8.96 -11.82 31.75
C GLU A 179 7.53 -11.33 31.86
N GLU A 180 7.32 -10.19 32.51
CA GLU A 180 6.02 -9.56 32.65
C GLU A 180 5.42 -9.19 31.29
N ALA A 181 6.26 -8.61 30.41
CA ALA A 181 5.86 -8.21 29.08
C ALA A 181 5.41 -9.41 28.23
N LEU A 182 6.12 -10.54 28.31
CA LEU A 182 5.74 -11.79 27.61
C LEU A 182 4.41 -12.33 28.13
N ALA A 183 4.20 -12.37 29.46
CA ALA A 183 2.98 -12.87 30.07
C ALA A 183 1.75 -12.04 29.64
N LEU A 184 1.87 -10.72 29.73
CA LEU A 184 0.81 -9.77 29.34
C LEU A 184 0.47 -9.88 27.86
N THR A 185 1.49 -9.88 26.98
CA THR A 185 1.26 -9.92 25.53
C THR A 185 0.67 -11.26 25.10
N ARG A 186 1.07 -12.37 25.75
CA ARG A 186 0.49 -13.71 25.49
C ARG A 186 -0.98 -13.76 25.83
N GLU A 187 -1.38 -13.20 26.97
CA GLU A 187 -2.78 -13.15 27.39
C GLU A 187 -3.60 -12.23 26.48
N GLU A 188 -3.08 -11.08 26.09
CA GLU A 188 -3.72 -10.19 25.12
C GLU A 188 -3.91 -10.89 23.76
N ALA A 189 -2.89 -11.58 23.27
CA ALA A 189 -2.94 -12.32 22.01
C ALA A 189 -3.99 -13.43 22.03
N ARG A 190 -4.03 -14.20 23.12
CA ARG A 190 -5.01 -15.26 23.33
C ARG A 190 -6.45 -14.72 23.30
N ARG A 191 -6.70 -13.60 23.98
CA ARG A 191 -8.04 -12.97 24.05
C ARG A 191 -8.47 -12.35 22.73
N ALA A 192 -7.53 -11.67 22.05
CA ALA A 192 -7.85 -10.90 20.85
C ALA A 192 -7.88 -11.73 19.57
N PHE A 193 -7.06 -12.78 19.48
CA PHE A 193 -6.83 -13.53 18.25
C PHE A 193 -7.04 -15.04 18.37
N GLY A 194 -7.31 -15.55 19.59
CA GLY A 194 -7.44 -16.99 19.86
C GLY A 194 -6.11 -17.77 19.75
N ASN A 195 -5.00 -17.10 19.49
CA ASN A 195 -3.66 -17.66 19.37
C ASN A 195 -2.72 -16.96 20.36
N SER A 196 -1.94 -17.73 21.13
CA SER A 196 -0.98 -17.22 22.11
C SER A 196 0.46 -17.22 21.65
N GLY A 197 0.72 -17.55 20.38
CA GLY A 197 2.04 -17.52 19.75
C GLY A 197 2.64 -16.11 19.75
N LEU A 198 3.91 -16.00 20.14
CA LEU A 198 4.64 -14.73 20.22
C LEU A 198 5.95 -14.80 19.43
N TYR A 199 6.33 -13.67 18.87
CA TYR A 199 7.65 -13.40 18.30
C TYR A 199 8.40 -12.35 19.09
N LEU A 200 9.72 -12.39 19.02
CA LEU A 200 10.61 -11.38 19.57
C LEU A 200 11.47 -10.81 18.45
N GLU A 201 11.52 -9.49 18.34
CA GLU A 201 12.28 -8.81 17.31
C GLU A 201 13.03 -7.60 17.89
N LYS A 202 14.06 -7.12 17.17
CA LYS A 202 14.66 -5.82 17.47
C LYS A 202 13.60 -4.72 17.40
N PHE A 203 13.53 -3.88 18.42
CA PHE A 203 12.74 -2.66 18.36
C PHE A 203 13.57 -1.55 17.69
N LEU A 204 12.98 -0.90 16.70
CA LEU A 204 13.56 0.27 16.05
C LEU A 204 12.89 1.52 16.65
N GLU A 205 13.69 2.47 17.09
CA GLU A 205 13.18 3.60 17.91
C GLU A 205 12.64 4.76 17.06
N LYS A 206 13.31 5.04 15.96
CA LYS A 206 12.97 6.15 15.04
C LYS A 206 13.05 5.71 13.58
N PRO A 207 12.40 4.61 13.22
CA PRO A 207 12.49 4.12 11.86
C PRO A 207 11.70 5.02 10.92
N ARG A 208 12.14 5.04 9.67
CA ARG A 208 11.36 5.54 8.53
C ARG A 208 10.71 4.35 7.84
N HIS A 209 9.57 4.59 7.24
CA HIS A 209 8.92 3.62 6.36
C HIS A 209 9.35 3.91 4.92
N VAL A 210 10.27 3.11 4.41
CA VAL A 210 10.77 3.22 3.03
C VAL A 210 10.47 1.93 2.31
N GLU A 211 9.94 2.02 1.09
CA GLU A 211 9.49 0.87 0.34
C GLU A 211 10.05 0.86 -1.09
N ILE A 212 10.21 -0.34 -1.66
CA ILE A 212 10.77 -0.53 -3.01
C ILE A 212 9.70 -1.10 -3.93
N GLN A 213 9.38 -0.36 -5.00
CA GLN A 213 8.49 -0.83 -6.05
C GLN A 213 9.19 -1.81 -6.97
N VAL A 214 8.58 -2.97 -7.22
CA VAL A 214 9.05 -3.94 -8.20
C VAL A 214 7.98 -4.19 -9.28
N LEU A 215 8.45 -4.66 -10.44
CA LEU A 215 7.63 -5.05 -11.58
C LEU A 215 8.28 -6.25 -12.26
N CYS A 216 7.52 -7.34 -12.45
CA CYS A 216 8.06 -8.63 -12.90
C CYS A 216 7.20 -9.23 -14.01
N ASP A 217 7.83 -9.74 -15.07
CA ASP A 217 7.13 -10.44 -16.16
C ASP A 217 7.24 -11.98 -16.03
N ALA A 218 6.52 -12.69 -16.90
CA ALA A 218 6.52 -14.15 -16.95
C ALA A 218 7.81 -14.76 -17.54
N TYR A 219 8.74 -13.92 -17.99
CA TYR A 219 9.98 -14.35 -18.66
C TYR A 219 11.21 -14.26 -17.75
N GLY A 220 10.99 -14.00 -16.46
CA GLY A 220 12.06 -13.89 -15.46
C GLY A 220 12.71 -12.51 -15.37
N ASN A 221 12.19 -11.52 -16.09
CA ASN A 221 12.61 -10.13 -15.90
C ASN A 221 11.97 -9.57 -14.63
N ALA A 222 12.78 -8.98 -13.78
CA ALA A 222 12.34 -8.31 -12.57
C ALA A 222 13.08 -6.97 -12.47
N LEU A 223 12.31 -5.89 -12.43
CA LEU A 223 12.78 -4.52 -12.32
C LEU A 223 12.42 -3.96 -10.94
N TRP A 224 13.25 -3.05 -10.42
CA TRP A 224 12.89 -2.17 -9.34
C TRP A 224 12.79 -0.73 -9.86
N LEU A 225 11.75 -0.01 -9.45
CA LEU A 225 11.38 1.30 -9.99
C LEU A 225 11.71 2.47 -9.04
N GLY A 226 12.58 2.22 -8.07
CA GLY A 226 12.91 3.19 -7.04
C GLY A 226 12.13 2.95 -5.75
N GLU A 227 12.39 3.86 -4.83
CA GLU A 227 11.83 3.86 -3.49
C GLU A 227 10.75 4.93 -3.32
N ARG A 228 9.90 4.73 -2.29
CA ARG A 228 9.01 5.74 -1.72
C ARG A 228 9.27 5.87 -0.22
N ASP A 229 9.16 7.08 0.29
CA ASP A 229 9.08 7.34 1.72
C ASP A 229 7.61 7.50 2.13
N CYS A 230 7.17 6.66 3.04
CA CYS A 230 5.82 6.63 3.56
C CYS A 230 5.79 6.89 5.09
N SER A 231 6.79 7.59 5.60
CA SER A 231 6.95 7.83 7.05
C SER A 231 5.94 8.81 7.61
N ALA A 232 5.36 9.68 6.77
CA ALA A 232 4.26 10.56 7.19
C ALA A 232 2.97 9.75 7.35
N GLN A 233 2.81 9.13 8.51
CA GLN A 233 1.70 8.23 8.83
C GLN A 233 1.16 8.47 10.23
N ARG A 234 -0.06 8.00 10.47
CA ARG A 234 -0.69 7.96 11.78
C ARG A 234 -1.30 6.59 12.02
N ARG A 235 -0.97 5.95 13.15
CA ARG A 235 -1.45 4.61 13.51
C ARG A 235 -1.31 3.61 12.36
N ASN A 236 -0.14 3.61 11.72
CA ASN A 236 0.20 2.80 10.55
C ASN A 236 -0.62 3.12 9.27
N GLN A 237 -1.35 4.23 9.22
CA GLN A 237 -2.03 4.72 8.02
C GLN A 237 -1.19 5.83 7.39
N LYS A 238 -0.71 5.59 6.17
CA LYS A 238 0.05 6.55 5.37
C LYS A 238 -0.84 7.74 5.02
N ILE A 239 -0.31 8.95 5.13
CA ILE A 239 -1.02 10.22 4.90
C ILE A 239 -0.39 10.99 3.75
N VAL A 240 0.95 11.05 3.73
CA VAL A 240 1.75 11.65 2.67
C VAL A 240 2.85 10.68 2.29
N GLU A 241 3.04 10.52 0.99
CA GLU A 241 4.10 9.71 0.41
C GLU A 241 4.94 10.54 -0.57
N GLU A 242 6.24 10.27 -0.63
CA GLU A 242 7.14 10.96 -1.54
C GLU A 242 8.16 10.03 -2.19
N ALA A 243 8.59 10.38 -3.39
CA ALA A 243 9.64 9.71 -4.14
C ALA A 243 10.55 10.74 -4.84
N PRO A 244 11.87 10.59 -4.77
CA PRO A 244 12.68 9.68 -3.97
C PRO A 244 12.59 9.93 -2.45
N ALA A 245 13.02 8.94 -1.63
CA ALA A 245 13.07 9.10 -0.17
C ALA A 245 14.17 10.09 0.25
N PRO A 246 13.84 11.22 0.92
CA PRO A 246 14.82 12.25 1.25
C PRO A 246 15.96 11.74 2.12
N GLY A 247 17.21 12.03 1.73
CA GLY A 247 18.40 11.73 2.52
C GLY A 247 18.75 10.23 2.65
N VAL A 248 18.13 9.36 1.87
CA VAL A 248 18.58 7.97 1.72
C VAL A 248 19.60 7.92 0.58
N PRO A 249 20.83 7.40 0.83
CA PRO A 249 21.87 7.34 -0.21
C PRO A 249 21.43 6.51 -1.43
N PRO A 250 21.61 7.03 -2.66
CA PRO A 250 21.19 6.33 -3.89
C PRO A 250 21.82 4.93 -4.05
N GLU A 251 23.04 4.76 -3.58
CA GLU A 251 23.75 3.46 -3.62
C GLU A 251 23.11 2.41 -2.73
N LEU A 252 22.56 2.80 -1.58
CA LEU A 252 21.80 1.89 -0.72
C LEU A 252 20.47 1.49 -1.36
N ILE A 253 19.83 2.43 -2.06
CA ILE A 253 18.61 2.14 -2.82
C ILE A 253 18.91 1.19 -3.99
N ALA A 254 20.01 1.38 -4.69
CA ALA A 254 20.40 0.49 -5.79
C ALA A 254 20.70 -0.93 -5.27
N ASP A 255 21.40 -1.07 -4.14
CA ASP A 255 21.69 -2.37 -3.53
C ASP A 255 20.39 -3.07 -3.10
N ILE A 256 19.53 -2.40 -2.31
CA ILE A 256 18.31 -3.03 -1.82
C ILE A 256 17.32 -3.32 -2.97
N GLY A 257 17.21 -2.42 -3.96
CA GLY A 257 16.39 -2.61 -5.15
C GLY A 257 16.83 -3.84 -5.96
N ALA A 258 18.12 -3.99 -6.18
CA ALA A 258 18.68 -5.17 -6.87
C ALA A 258 18.39 -6.48 -6.11
N ARG A 259 18.48 -6.48 -4.77
CA ARG A 259 18.11 -7.63 -3.91
C ARG A 259 16.62 -7.94 -4.00
N CYS A 260 15.73 -6.93 -3.99
CA CYS A 260 14.29 -7.12 -4.18
C CYS A 260 13.98 -7.75 -5.54
N ALA A 261 14.60 -7.26 -6.62
CA ALA A 261 14.43 -7.84 -7.95
C ALA A 261 14.96 -9.28 -8.03
N ALA A 262 16.10 -9.58 -7.38
CA ALA A 262 16.63 -10.93 -7.29
C ALA A 262 15.70 -11.87 -6.49
N ALA A 263 15.13 -11.39 -5.39
CA ALA A 263 14.14 -12.13 -4.60
C ALA A 263 12.89 -12.45 -5.44
N CYS A 264 12.37 -11.49 -6.21
CA CYS A 264 11.25 -11.72 -7.12
C CYS A 264 11.54 -12.84 -8.13
N ARG A 265 12.72 -12.83 -8.77
CA ARG A 265 13.12 -13.91 -9.68
C ARG A 265 13.17 -15.27 -8.99
N LYS A 266 13.71 -15.31 -7.76
CA LYS A 266 13.84 -16.56 -6.99
C LYS A 266 12.50 -17.18 -6.62
N ILE A 267 11.50 -16.35 -6.27
CA ILE A 267 10.16 -16.82 -5.90
C ILE A 267 9.19 -16.91 -7.09
N GLY A 268 9.63 -16.58 -8.31
CA GLY A 268 8.77 -16.58 -9.50
C GLY A 268 7.64 -15.56 -9.43
N TYR A 269 7.92 -14.36 -8.86
CA TYR A 269 6.93 -13.30 -8.71
C TYR A 269 6.50 -12.73 -10.06
N LEU A 270 5.21 -12.42 -10.22
CA LEU A 270 4.61 -11.85 -11.43
C LEU A 270 3.81 -10.57 -11.10
N GLY A 271 3.89 -9.58 -11.97
CA GLY A 271 3.14 -8.32 -11.86
C GLY A 271 3.85 -7.29 -10.98
N ALA A 272 3.07 -6.32 -10.47
CA ALA A 272 3.55 -5.29 -9.57
C ALA A 272 3.53 -5.74 -8.12
N GLY A 273 4.57 -5.39 -7.37
CA GLY A 273 4.66 -5.63 -5.93
C GLY A 273 5.50 -4.57 -5.25
N THR A 274 5.40 -4.50 -3.94
CA THR A 274 6.15 -3.54 -3.14
C THR A 274 6.72 -4.21 -1.91
N PHE A 275 8.03 -4.07 -1.72
CA PHE A 275 8.72 -4.49 -0.51
C PHE A 275 8.72 -3.33 0.47
N GLU A 276 8.13 -3.50 1.62
CA GLU A 276 8.11 -2.52 2.70
C GLU A 276 9.24 -2.77 3.70
N PHE A 277 9.93 -1.68 4.06
CA PHE A 277 11.05 -1.70 4.99
C PHE A 277 10.89 -0.67 6.09
N LEU A 278 11.40 -1.00 7.26
CA LEU A 278 11.84 0.01 8.23
C LEU A 278 13.28 0.38 7.93
N TYR A 279 13.55 1.67 7.78
CA TYR A 279 14.89 2.21 7.54
C TYR A 279 15.36 3.01 8.74
N GLU A 280 16.46 2.58 9.35
CA GLU A 280 17.05 3.26 10.50
C GLU A 280 18.58 3.12 10.48
N ASN A 281 19.29 4.20 10.79
CA ASN A 281 20.76 4.22 10.88
C ASN A 281 21.46 3.63 9.64
N GLY A 282 21.00 3.96 8.45
CA GLY A 282 21.59 3.50 7.18
C GLY A 282 21.31 2.03 6.82
N ARG A 283 20.34 1.39 7.49
CA ARG A 283 20.00 -0.03 7.27
C ARG A 283 18.53 -0.20 6.97
N PHE A 284 18.25 -1.08 6.01
CA PHE A 284 16.91 -1.52 5.67
C PHE A 284 16.56 -2.79 6.44
N TYR A 285 15.31 -2.91 6.88
CA TYR A 285 14.78 -4.08 7.58
C TYR A 285 13.42 -4.42 6.99
N PHE A 286 13.35 -5.51 6.24
CA PHE A 286 12.11 -6.00 5.61
C PHE A 286 11.02 -6.27 6.66
N ILE A 287 9.82 -5.77 6.40
CA ILE A 287 8.63 -6.02 7.22
C ILE A 287 7.61 -6.88 6.48
N GLU A 288 7.26 -6.51 5.25
CA GLU A 288 6.29 -7.26 4.45
C GLU A 288 6.44 -6.96 2.96
N MET A 289 5.80 -7.75 2.12
CA MET A 289 5.64 -7.50 0.71
C MET A 289 4.16 -7.41 0.36
N ASN A 290 3.74 -6.28 -0.18
CA ASN A 290 2.41 -6.14 -0.76
C ASN A 290 2.41 -6.71 -2.17
N THR A 291 1.60 -7.77 -2.36
CA THR A 291 1.55 -8.53 -3.62
C THR A 291 0.52 -7.96 -4.59
N ARG A 292 0.48 -6.64 -4.71
CA ARG A 292 -0.48 -5.85 -5.48
C ARG A 292 0.06 -4.47 -5.79
N ILE A 293 -0.69 -3.71 -6.57
CA ILE A 293 -0.51 -2.25 -6.66
C ILE A 293 -0.81 -1.59 -5.31
N GLN A 294 -0.15 -0.51 -4.98
CA GLN A 294 -0.43 0.28 -3.78
C GLN A 294 -1.10 1.61 -4.09
N VAL A 295 -1.69 2.26 -3.06
CA VAL A 295 -2.34 3.57 -3.19
C VAL A 295 -1.36 4.60 -3.76
N GLU A 296 -0.14 4.61 -3.23
CA GLU A 296 0.95 5.55 -3.46
C GLU A 296 1.80 5.27 -4.72
N HIS A 297 1.37 4.32 -5.59
CA HIS A 297 2.07 4.08 -6.87
C HIS A 297 2.26 5.33 -7.74
N PRO A 298 1.38 6.35 -7.69
CA PRO A 298 1.53 7.54 -8.53
C PRO A 298 2.82 8.30 -8.34
N VAL A 299 3.41 8.37 -7.14
CA VAL A 299 4.68 9.10 -6.96
C VAL A 299 5.83 8.42 -7.71
N THR A 300 5.83 7.07 -7.77
CA THR A 300 6.79 6.32 -8.59
C THR A 300 6.55 6.56 -10.08
N GLU A 301 5.30 6.56 -10.52
CA GLU A 301 4.95 6.86 -11.93
C GLU A 301 5.41 8.26 -12.34
N MET A 302 5.24 9.26 -11.46
CA MET A 302 5.63 10.64 -11.76
C MET A 302 7.14 10.83 -11.90
N VAL A 303 7.96 10.10 -11.13
CA VAL A 303 9.41 10.24 -11.20
C VAL A 303 10.06 9.32 -12.26
N THR A 304 9.41 8.20 -12.63
CA THR A 304 9.96 7.24 -13.60
C THR A 304 9.36 7.37 -15.00
N GLY A 305 8.16 7.93 -15.10
CA GLY A 305 7.38 7.93 -16.35
C GLY A 305 6.78 6.57 -16.72
N ILE A 306 6.89 5.56 -15.86
CA ILE A 306 6.36 4.21 -16.09
C ILE A 306 4.94 4.11 -15.51
N ASP A 307 3.94 3.87 -16.36
CA ASP A 307 2.55 3.59 -15.95
C ASP A 307 2.44 2.16 -15.42
N ILE A 308 2.51 2.00 -14.08
CA ILE A 308 2.58 0.70 -13.41
C ILE A 308 1.30 -0.12 -13.66
N VAL A 309 0.13 0.49 -13.66
CA VAL A 309 -1.15 -0.21 -13.90
C VAL A 309 -1.24 -0.69 -15.35
N ARG A 310 -0.76 0.10 -16.31
CA ARG A 310 -0.66 -0.29 -17.70
C ARG A 310 0.30 -1.48 -17.87
N GLU A 311 1.44 -1.45 -17.21
CA GLU A 311 2.40 -2.56 -17.25
C GLU A 311 1.84 -3.83 -16.60
N GLN A 312 1.05 -3.74 -15.51
CA GLN A 312 0.33 -4.90 -14.97
C GLN A 312 -0.56 -5.57 -16.03
N LEU A 313 -1.30 -4.77 -16.80
CA LEU A 313 -2.16 -5.28 -17.89
C LEU A 313 -1.34 -5.92 -19.00
N ARG A 314 -0.24 -5.30 -19.44
CA ARG A 314 0.66 -5.82 -20.47
C ARG A 314 1.31 -7.15 -20.07
N ILE A 315 1.79 -7.21 -18.82
CA ILE A 315 2.35 -8.46 -18.26
C ILE A 315 1.29 -9.57 -18.28
N ALA A 316 0.06 -9.27 -17.86
CA ALA A 316 -1.04 -10.24 -17.88
C ALA A 316 -1.47 -10.64 -19.30
N LEU A 317 -1.26 -9.80 -20.30
CA LEU A 317 -1.41 -10.13 -21.73
C LEU A 317 -0.28 -11.03 -22.26
N GLY A 318 0.73 -11.33 -21.44
CA GLY A 318 1.88 -12.15 -21.83
C GLY A 318 3.01 -11.37 -22.48
N GLU A 319 3.01 -10.04 -22.38
CA GLU A 319 4.09 -9.22 -22.91
C GLU A 319 5.33 -9.22 -21.99
N ARG A 320 6.50 -9.00 -22.58
CA ARG A 320 7.73 -8.74 -21.84
C ARG A 320 7.76 -7.30 -21.36
N LEU A 321 8.44 -7.05 -20.25
CA LEU A 321 8.78 -5.69 -19.84
C LEU A 321 9.54 -4.98 -20.96
N GLY A 322 9.03 -3.82 -21.39
CA GLY A 322 9.55 -3.09 -22.53
C GLY A 322 10.79 -2.25 -22.27
N VAL A 323 11.34 -2.29 -21.03
CA VAL A 323 12.48 -1.50 -20.60
C VAL A 323 13.48 -2.36 -19.83
N ALA A 324 14.77 -2.06 -19.94
CA ALA A 324 15.79 -2.66 -19.10
C ALA A 324 16.01 -1.86 -17.80
N GLN A 325 16.57 -2.49 -16.76
CA GLN A 325 16.85 -1.79 -15.50
C GLN A 325 17.74 -0.56 -15.67
N SER A 326 18.68 -0.59 -16.60
CA SER A 326 19.58 0.52 -16.90
C SER A 326 18.92 1.71 -17.59
N GLU A 327 17.72 1.53 -18.12
CA GLU A 327 16.94 2.58 -18.81
C GLU A 327 15.97 3.28 -17.85
N ILE A 328 15.84 2.77 -16.62
CA ILE A 328 14.97 3.37 -15.62
C ILE A 328 15.68 4.57 -14.98
N GLU A 329 15.26 5.75 -15.38
CA GLU A 329 15.72 7.01 -14.80
C GLU A 329 14.66 7.55 -13.84
N ARG A 330 15.11 8.07 -12.70
CA ARG A 330 14.26 8.79 -11.75
C ARG A 330 14.54 10.28 -11.89
N ARG A 331 13.53 11.05 -12.27
CA ARG A 331 13.65 12.48 -12.55
C ARG A 331 12.80 13.30 -11.59
N GLY A 332 13.40 14.29 -10.95
CA GLY A 332 12.71 15.21 -10.05
C GLY A 332 12.27 14.56 -8.75
N HIS A 333 11.21 15.10 -8.18
CA HIS A 333 10.63 14.66 -6.91
C HIS A 333 9.11 14.73 -6.99
N ALA A 334 8.42 13.69 -6.51
CA ALA A 334 6.96 13.65 -6.44
C ALA A 334 6.49 13.49 -5.00
N ILE A 335 5.37 14.14 -4.68
CA ILE A 335 4.70 14.05 -3.38
C ILE A 335 3.23 13.74 -3.64
N GLU A 336 2.68 12.79 -2.90
CA GLU A 336 1.25 12.46 -2.88
C GLU A 336 0.67 12.82 -1.51
N CYS A 337 -0.50 13.46 -1.49
CA CYS A 337 -1.34 13.65 -0.32
C CYS A 337 -2.64 12.86 -0.51
N ARG A 338 -2.95 11.96 0.42
CA ARG A 338 -4.24 11.27 0.42
C ARG A 338 -5.34 12.21 0.90
N ILE A 339 -6.35 12.43 0.09
CA ILE A 339 -7.50 13.26 0.45
C ILE A 339 -8.60 12.37 0.99
N ASN A 340 -8.76 12.40 2.31
CA ASN A 340 -9.71 11.58 3.03
C ASN A 340 -10.90 12.41 3.51
N ALA A 341 -12.10 11.83 3.40
CA ALA A 341 -13.34 12.38 3.96
C ALA A 341 -13.38 12.14 5.47
N GLU A 342 -12.67 12.96 6.23
CA GLU A 342 -12.52 12.83 7.69
C GLU A 342 -12.16 14.16 8.34
N ASP A 343 -12.38 14.26 9.65
CA ASP A 343 -11.90 15.40 10.42
C ASP A 343 -10.36 15.39 10.43
N PRO A 344 -9.70 16.54 10.11
CA PRO A 344 -8.26 16.62 9.91
C PRO A 344 -7.41 16.27 11.13
N PHE A 345 -7.98 16.36 12.35
CA PHE A 345 -7.19 16.26 13.57
C PHE A 345 -7.59 15.07 14.46
N ASN A 346 -8.88 14.74 14.54
CA ASN A 346 -9.36 13.58 15.29
C ASN A 346 -9.61 12.36 14.41
N PHE A 347 -9.60 12.52 13.06
CA PHE A 347 -9.75 11.47 12.05
C PHE A 347 -11.12 10.76 12.07
N THR A 348 -12.12 11.40 12.64
CA THR A 348 -13.49 10.90 12.57
C THR A 348 -13.97 10.94 11.12
N PRO A 349 -14.44 9.81 10.54
CA PRO A 349 -14.99 9.79 9.19
C PRO A 349 -16.10 10.83 9.00
N SER A 350 -16.12 11.44 7.83
CA SER A 350 -17.12 12.46 7.44
C SER A 350 -17.84 12.03 6.15
N PRO A 351 -18.64 10.96 6.19
CA PRO A 351 -19.47 10.58 5.06
C PRO A 351 -20.52 11.66 4.80
N GLY A 352 -20.97 11.79 3.55
CA GLY A 352 -21.97 12.79 3.21
C GLY A 352 -21.94 13.20 1.75
N LYS A 353 -22.84 14.12 1.38
CA LYS A 353 -22.92 14.66 0.03
C LYS A 353 -21.85 15.72 -0.20
N ILE A 354 -21.08 15.56 -1.27
CA ILE A 354 -20.12 16.55 -1.75
C ILE A 354 -20.90 17.66 -2.45
N LEU A 355 -20.84 18.88 -1.92
CA LEU A 355 -21.51 20.05 -2.51
C LEU A 355 -20.61 20.76 -3.51
N ARG A 356 -19.29 20.72 -3.27
CA ARG A 356 -18.27 21.33 -4.12
C ARG A 356 -17.03 20.45 -4.19
N TRP A 357 -16.44 20.32 -5.37
CA TRP A 357 -15.23 19.56 -5.63
C TRP A 357 -14.43 20.28 -6.73
N ASP A 358 -13.60 21.23 -6.34
CA ASP A 358 -12.72 21.95 -7.27
C ASP A 358 -11.34 21.30 -7.17
N MET A 359 -10.87 20.73 -8.28
CA MET A 359 -9.56 20.12 -8.36
C MET A 359 -8.52 21.16 -8.77
N PRO A 360 -7.33 21.18 -8.14
CA PRO A 360 -6.22 22.01 -8.57
C PRO A 360 -5.68 21.52 -9.92
N GLY A 361 -4.93 22.38 -10.59
CA GLY A 361 -4.34 22.10 -11.90
C GLY A 361 -2.95 22.71 -12.07
N GLY A 362 -2.43 22.65 -13.29
CA GLY A 362 -1.15 23.19 -13.66
C GLY A 362 -0.08 22.13 -13.96
N ILE A 363 1.11 22.61 -14.35
CA ILE A 363 2.22 21.72 -14.72
C ILE A 363 2.66 20.89 -13.49
N GLY A 364 2.72 19.56 -13.66
CA GLY A 364 3.15 18.64 -12.61
C GLY A 364 2.14 18.46 -11.48
N VAL A 365 0.86 18.76 -11.72
CA VAL A 365 -0.26 18.45 -10.79
C VAL A 365 -1.13 17.35 -11.39
N ARG A 366 -1.38 16.30 -10.61
CA ARG A 366 -2.25 15.17 -10.93
C ARG A 366 -3.23 14.94 -9.79
N VAL A 367 -4.48 14.70 -10.15
CA VAL A 367 -5.52 14.29 -9.18
C VAL A 367 -6.11 12.96 -9.62
N ASP A 368 -5.96 11.94 -8.78
CA ASP A 368 -6.62 10.65 -8.94
C ASP A 368 -7.83 10.60 -8.00
N SER A 369 -9.03 10.74 -8.55
CA SER A 369 -10.28 10.75 -7.78
C SER A 369 -11.42 10.20 -8.62
N HIS A 370 -12.41 9.63 -7.94
CA HIS A 370 -13.64 9.09 -8.52
C HIS A 370 -14.87 9.93 -8.20
N VAL A 371 -14.73 10.99 -7.39
CA VAL A 371 -15.85 11.80 -6.92
C VAL A 371 -15.96 13.12 -7.67
N ASN A 372 -17.16 13.65 -7.72
CA ASN A 372 -17.51 14.97 -8.24
C ASN A 372 -18.47 15.69 -7.26
N ALA A 373 -18.75 16.97 -7.51
CA ALA A 373 -19.85 17.66 -6.83
C ALA A 373 -21.17 16.93 -7.14
N GLY A 374 -21.95 16.70 -6.09
CA GLY A 374 -23.20 15.94 -6.14
C GLY A 374 -23.12 14.51 -5.66
N ASP A 375 -21.93 13.90 -5.69
CA ASP A 375 -21.70 12.53 -5.24
C ASP A 375 -21.84 12.40 -3.71
N VAL A 376 -22.08 11.18 -3.25
CA VAL A 376 -22.19 10.86 -1.83
C VAL A 376 -21.04 9.95 -1.43
N VAL A 377 -20.27 10.36 -0.43
CA VAL A 377 -19.26 9.52 0.22
C VAL A 377 -19.99 8.57 1.17
N PRO A 378 -19.99 7.24 0.89
CA PRO A 378 -20.68 6.27 1.72
C PRO A 378 -19.91 5.99 3.02
N SER A 379 -20.64 5.66 4.08
CA SER A 379 -20.03 5.28 5.38
C SER A 379 -19.55 3.81 5.46
N HIS A 380 -19.72 3.04 4.38
CA HIS A 380 -19.46 1.60 4.34
C HIS A 380 -18.02 1.24 3.98
N TYR A 381 -17.24 2.19 3.48
CA TYR A 381 -15.90 1.98 2.92
C TYR A 381 -14.90 2.96 3.50
N ASP A 382 -13.64 2.81 3.10
CA ASP A 382 -12.57 3.73 3.45
C ASP A 382 -12.91 5.18 3.07
N SER A 383 -12.37 6.13 3.83
CA SER A 383 -12.62 7.56 3.67
C SER A 383 -11.88 8.20 2.47
N LEU A 384 -11.02 7.47 1.77
CA LEU A 384 -10.23 7.99 0.64
C LEU A 384 -11.14 8.41 -0.51
N VAL A 385 -11.19 9.71 -0.80
CA VAL A 385 -11.98 10.28 -1.90
C VAL A 385 -11.12 10.74 -3.08
N GLY A 386 -9.82 10.85 -2.88
CA GLY A 386 -8.87 11.22 -3.93
C GLY A 386 -7.43 11.25 -3.43
N LYS A 387 -6.53 11.40 -4.40
CA LYS A 387 -5.10 11.61 -4.17
C LYS A 387 -4.69 12.84 -4.96
N LEU A 388 -3.99 13.74 -4.30
CA LEU A 388 -3.35 14.87 -4.94
C LEU A 388 -1.86 14.58 -5.04
N ILE A 389 -1.36 14.52 -6.26
CA ILE A 389 0.03 14.21 -6.55
C ILE A 389 0.66 15.40 -7.27
N VAL A 390 1.85 15.79 -6.84
CA VAL A 390 2.64 16.82 -7.52
C VAL A 390 4.01 16.30 -7.90
N HIS A 391 4.59 16.88 -8.92
CA HIS A 391 5.96 16.59 -9.35
C HIS A 391 6.72 17.91 -9.58
N GLY A 392 7.94 18.02 -9.10
CA GLY A 392 8.85 19.14 -9.30
C GLY A 392 10.24 18.65 -9.72
N ALA A 393 11.07 19.53 -10.24
CA ALA A 393 12.48 19.20 -10.56
C ALA A 393 13.29 18.93 -9.29
N THR A 394 12.88 19.53 -8.16
CA THR A 394 13.48 19.33 -6.83
C THR A 394 12.36 19.08 -5.81
N ARG A 395 12.75 18.60 -4.61
CA ARG A 395 11.81 18.42 -3.49
C ARG A 395 11.18 19.75 -3.06
N ASP A 396 11.97 20.82 -2.99
CA ASP A 396 11.47 22.15 -2.61
C ASP A 396 10.43 22.66 -3.62
N GLU A 397 10.63 22.44 -4.91
CA GLU A 397 9.66 22.77 -5.94
C GLU A 397 8.38 21.93 -5.80
N ALA A 398 8.51 20.63 -5.51
CA ALA A 398 7.36 19.77 -5.27
C ALA A 398 6.58 20.19 -4.01
N LEU A 399 7.27 20.55 -2.91
CA LEU A 399 6.64 21.06 -1.69
C LEU A 399 5.88 22.38 -1.96
N ALA A 400 6.51 23.33 -2.65
CA ALA A 400 5.87 24.58 -3.00
C ALA A 400 4.63 24.36 -3.90
N ARG A 401 4.73 23.46 -4.88
CA ARG A 401 3.62 23.09 -5.77
C ARG A 401 2.48 22.41 -5.03
N MET A 402 2.79 21.52 -4.07
CA MET A 402 1.79 20.87 -3.24
C MET A 402 1.03 21.90 -2.37
N GLN A 403 1.75 22.85 -1.80
CA GLN A 403 1.12 23.90 -0.98
C GLN A 403 0.15 24.75 -1.81
N VAL A 404 0.53 25.14 -3.03
CA VAL A 404 -0.36 25.86 -3.97
C VAL A 404 -1.57 24.99 -4.32
N ALA A 405 -1.34 23.74 -4.75
CA ALA A 405 -2.41 22.85 -5.17
C ALA A 405 -3.42 22.56 -4.04
N LEU A 406 -2.95 22.32 -2.80
CA LEU A 406 -3.85 22.16 -1.65
C LEU A 406 -4.63 23.43 -1.31
N SER A 407 -4.04 24.61 -1.51
CA SER A 407 -4.72 25.91 -1.28
C SER A 407 -5.81 26.19 -2.30
N GLU A 408 -5.67 25.66 -3.52
CA GLU A 408 -6.68 25.78 -4.59
C GLU A 408 -7.80 24.75 -4.44
N MET A 409 -7.51 23.59 -3.83
CA MET A 409 -8.49 22.52 -3.70
C MET A 409 -9.65 22.91 -2.77
N ARG A 410 -10.88 22.92 -3.30
CA ARG A 410 -12.10 23.27 -2.56
C ARG A 410 -13.02 22.08 -2.46
N VAL A 411 -13.26 21.64 -1.24
CA VAL A 411 -14.20 20.53 -0.93
C VAL A 411 -15.21 21.03 0.10
N GLU A 412 -16.50 20.99 -0.24
CA GLU A 412 -17.59 21.40 0.64
C GLU A 412 -18.63 20.29 0.76
N GLY A 413 -19.34 20.24 1.87
CA GLY A 413 -20.35 19.23 2.19
C GLY A 413 -19.84 18.09 3.05
N ILE A 414 -18.53 17.85 3.02
CA ILE A 414 -17.81 16.88 3.89
C ILE A 414 -16.58 17.56 4.51
N ARG A 415 -16.08 17.03 5.61
CA ARG A 415 -14.77 17.41 6.12
C ARG A 415 -13.68 16.60 5.41
N THR A 416 -12.52 17.22 5.24
CA THR A 416 -11.34 16.54 4.67
C THR A 416 -10.09 16.82 5.51
N ASN A 417 -9.08 15.97 5.34
CA ASN A 417 -7.77 16.11 5.98
C ASN A 417 -6.85 17.14 5.30
N ILE A 418 -7.32 17.94 4.33
CA ILE A 418 -6.53 19.01 3.68
C ILE A 418 -5.86 19.96 4.71
N PRO A 419 -6.52 20.40 5.81
CA PRO A 419 -5.87 21.23 6.82
C PRO A 419 -4.67 20.55 7.51
N LEU A 420 -4.69 19.23 7.68
CA LEU A 420 -3.56 18.47 8.21
C LEU A 420 -2.39 18.47 7.23
N HIS A 421 -2.65 18.31 5.93
CA HIS A 421 -1.60 18.36 4.91
C HIS A 421 -0.93 19.71 4.87
N LEU A 422 -1.68 20.82 4.90
CA LEU A 422 -1.11 22.17 4.95
C LEU A 422 -0.24 22.37 6.20
N MET A 423 -0.69 21.88 7.36
CA MET A 423 0.10 21.93 8.59
C MET A 423 1.40 21.13 8.48
N LEU A 424 1.37 19.95 7.85
CA LEU A 424 2.58 19.13 7.63
C LEU A 424 3.56 19.83 6.69
N LEU A 425 3.07 20.46 5.62
CA LEU A 425 3.91 21.20 4.67
C LEU A 425 4.57 22.45 5.30
N ASP A 426 3.97 23.02 6.34
CA ASP A 426 4.54 24.13 7.11
C ASP A 426 5.51 23.68 8.20
N ASP A 427 5.49 22.40 8.58
CA ASP A 427 6.36 21.86 9.63
C ASP A 427 7.83 21.81 9.17
N ALA A 428 8.71 22.40 9.97
CA ALA A 428 10.12 22.48 9.66
C ALA A 428 10.81 21.10 9.61
N GLY A 429 10.32 20.13 10.38
CA GLY A 429 10.80 18.75 10.36
C GLY A 429 10.49 18.06 9.04
N PHE A 430 9.23 18.12 8.62
CA PHE A 430 8.79 17.58 7.34
C PHE A 430 9.50 18.24 6.16
N ARG A 431 9.64 19.57 6.19
CA ARG A 431 10.36 20.33 5.12
C ARG A 431 11.82 19.93 4.98
N ARG A 432 12.53 19.61 6.06
CA ARG A 432 13.89 19.08 5.99
C ARG A 432 13.96 17.69 5.37
N GLY A 433 12.89 16.93 5.44
CA GLY A 433 12.82 15.54 4.99
C GLY A 433 13.39 14.53 6.00
N GLY A 434 13.17 13.25 5.75
CA GLY A 434 13.71 12.18 6.57
C GLY A 434 13.06 12.04 7.95
N ILE A 435 11.80 12.40 8.09
CA ILE A 435 11.02 12.19 9.32
C ILE A 435 10.83 10.70 9.62
N ASP A 436 10.71 10.33 10.89
CA ASP A 436 10.35 8.98 11.32
C ASP A 436 8.82 8.76 11.38
N ILE A 437 8.40 7.50 11.53
CA ILE A 437 6.98 7.11 11.53
C ILE A 437 6.14 7.71 12.67
N HIS A 438 6.75 8.28 13.70
CA HIS A 438 6.09 8.88 14.85
C HIS A 438 5.96 10.41 14.74
N HIS A 439 6.49 11.00 13.65
CA HIS A 439 6.57 12.47 13.49
C HIS A 439 5.20 13.13 13.51
N VAL A 440 4.23 12.59 12.75
CA VAL A 440 2.88 13.15 12.67
C VAL A 440 2.17 13.12 14.02
N GLU A 441 2.33 12.03 14.78
CA GLU A 441 1.72 11.92 16.13
C GLU A 441 2.31 12.94 17.09
N ARG A 442 3.64 13.14 17.05
CA ARG A 442 4.29 14.19 17.86
C ARG A 442 3.82 15.58 17.47
N LEU A 443 3.69 15.86 16.16
CA LEU A 443 3.21 17.14 15.66
C LEU A 443 1.77 17.43 16.11
N LEU A 444 0.90 16.43 16.07
CA LEU A 444 -0.48 16.55 16.54
C LEU A 444 -0.57 16.77 18.06
N ALA A 445 0.30 16.12 18.86
CA ALA A 445 0.34 16.26 20.30
C ALA A 445 0.78 17.67 20.76
N THR A 446 1.50 18.44 19.94
CA THR A 446 1.85 19.83 20.27
C THR A 446 0.67 20.82 20.13
N ARG A 447 -0.45 20.39 19.59
CA ARG A 447 -1.68 21.20 19.40
C ARG A 447 -2.72 21.03 20.50
N SER A 448 -2.63 19.95 21.25
CA SER A 448 -3.52 19.66 22.39
C SER A 448 -2.95 20.29 23.66
#